data_cee8ea9166c83dd8d221dca86cabfdcb
#
_entry.id   cee8ea9166c83dd8d221dca86cabfdcb
#
_cell.length_a   1.000
_cell.length_b   1.000
_cell.length_c   1.000
_cell.angle_alpha   90.00
_cell.angle_beta   90.00
_cell.angle_gamma   90.00
#
_symmetry.space_group_name_H-M   'P 1'
#
loop_
_entity.id
_entity.type
_entity.pdbx_description
1 polymer ?
#
loop_
_entity_poly.entity_id
_entity_poly.type
_entity_poly.pdbx_seq_one_letter_code
_entity_poly.pdbx_strand_id
1 'polypeptide(L)'
;VQSLKIRLLAMLHVGFVWLGLTMAYGALARGLLLFLGHDVLGLGPLHLLAMGFLGSIMLAMVTRVSCGHSGRALVADSSVWTLFWVFQLAVIIRTVAAIDSAPIWLMFVTALIWTAVMTIWSLRFGNWYGRPRSDGKPG
;
A
#
# COMPACT_ATOMS: atom_id res chain seq x y z
N VAL A 1 -10.41 -11.41 17.93
CA VAL A 1 -9.54 -10.79 16.92
C VAL A 1 -8.85 -11.88 16.06
N GLN A 2 -9.63 -12.89 15.61
CA GLN A 2 -9.11 -13.96 14.72
C GLN A 2 -8.79 -13.44 13.31
N SER A 3 -9.44 -12.36 12.86
CA SER A 3 -9.28 -11.80 11.52
C SER A 3 -7.87 -11.29 11.22
N LEU A 4 -7.15 -10.79 12.22
CA LEU A 4 -5.77 -10.32 12.06
C LEU A 4 -4.74 -11.46 11.91
N LYS A 5 -5.11 -12.72 12.23
CA LYS A 5 -4.26 -13.89 11.98
C LYS A 5 -4.25 -14.29 10.50
N ILE A 6 -5.23 -13.86 9.73
CA ILE A 6 -5.30 -14.09 8.28
C ILE A 6 -4.65 -12.92 7.58
N ARG A 7 -3.44 -13.11 7.02
CA ARG A 7 -2.61 -12.05 6.44
C ARG A 7 -3.36 -11.18 5.41
N LEU A 8 -4.13 -11.77 4.49
CA LEU A 8 -4.92 -11.02 3.50
C LEU A 8 -5.95 -10.09 4.15
N LEU A 9 -6.56 -10.54 5.24
CA LEU A 9 -7.53 -9.73 5.95
C LEU A 9 -6.84 -8.65 6.79
N ALA A 10 -5.67 -8.96 7.36
CA ALA A 10 -4.84 -7.98 8.05
C ALA A 10 -4.38 -6.85 7.10
N MET A 11 -4.00 -7.18 5.86
CA MET A 11 -3.65 -6.17 4.84
C MET A 11 -4.80 -5.19 4.57
N LEU A 12 -6.04 -5.68 4.49
CA LEU A 12 -7.23 -4.82 4.35
C LEU A 12 -7.42 -3.91 5.57
N HIS A 13 -7.27 -4.45 6.78
CA HIS A 13 -7.40 -3.64 8.00
C HIS A 13 -6.34 -2.54 8.06
N VAL A 14 -5.09 -2.84 7.71
CA VAL A 14 -4.03 -1.83 7.62
C VAL A 14 -4.38 -0.74 6.61
N GLY A 15 -4.95 -1.11 5.45
CA GLY A 15 -5.46 -0.14 4.48
C GLY A 15 -6.49 0.80 5.11
N PHE A 16 -7.49 0.27 5.84
CA PHE A 16 -8.50 1.11 6.50
C PHE A 16 -7.93 1.97 7.64
N VAL A 17 -6.90 1.50 8.35
CA VAL A 17 -6.16 2.34 9.31
C VAL A 17 -5.56 3.56 8.60
N TRP A 18 -4.98 3.38 7.41
CA TRP A 18 -4.47 4.49 6.61
C TRP A 18 -5.55 5.49 6.22
N LEU A 19 -6.78 5.05 5.95
CA LEU A 19 -7.89 5.99 5.68
C LEU A 19 -8.14 6.90 6.89
N GLY A 20 -8.22 6.33 8.09
CA GLY A 20 -8.35 7.11 9.34
C GLY A 20 -7.19 8.08 9.55
N LEU A 21 -5.95 7.61 9.34
CA LEU A 21 -4.75 8.44 9.43
C LEU A 21 -4.75 9.55 8.37
N THR A 22 -5.23 9.29 7.16
CA THR A 22 -5.37 10.32 6.09
C THR A 22 -6.29 11.45 6.53
N MET A 23 -7.44 11.12 7.12
CA MET A 23 -8.39 12.14 7.61
C MET A 23 -7.80 12.97 8.74
N ALA A 24 -7.15 12.31 9.71
CA ALA A 24 -6.50 12.99 10.83
C ALA A 24 -5.34 13.89 10.36
N TYR A 25 -4.49 13.37 9.48
CA TYR A 25 -3.35 14.12 8.95
C TYR A 25 -3.81 15.28 8.04
N GLY A 26 -4.88 15.08 7.26
CA GLY A 26 -5.49 16.15 6.46
C GLY A 26 -6.09 17.26 7.32
N ALA A 27 -6.75 16.92 8.43
CA ALA A 27 -7.25 17.91 9.38
C ALA A 27 -6.10 18.68 10.04
N LEU A 28 -5.01 18.00 10.42
CA LEU A 28 -3.81 18.62 10.93
C LEU A 28 -3.19 19.59 9.91
N ALA A 29 -3.06 19.18 8.64
CA ALA A 29 -2.51 20.00 7.57
C ALA A 29 -3.31 21.30 7.38
N ARG A 30 -4.63 21.21 7.41
CA ARG A 30 -5.51 22.39 7.32
C ARG A 30 -5.40 23.28 8.56
N GLY A 31 -5.32 22.69 9.74
CA GLY A 31 -5.09 23.44 10.98
C GLY A 31 -3.77 24.22 10.95
N LEU A 32 -2.67 23.57 10.57
CA LEU A 32 -1.35 24.22 10.47
C LEU A 32 -1.36 25.33 9.40
N LEU A 33 -1.99 25.12 8.26
CA LEU A 33 -2.13 26.14 7.22
C LEU A 33 -2.86 27.39 7.76
N LEU A 34 -3.91 27.22 8.56
CA LEU A 34 -4.65 28.33 9.15
C LEU A 34 -3.84 29.08 10.22
N PHE A 35 -3.04 28.36 11.01
CA PHE A 35 -2.25 28.99 12.09
C PHE A 35 -0.95 29.61 11.58
N LEU A 36 -0.26 28.95 10.63
CA LEU A 36 1.07 29.39 10.15
C LEU A 36 1.00 30.23 8.89
N GLY A 37 -0.13 30.20 8.17
CA GLY A 37 -0.31 30.93 6.91
C GLY A 37 0.39 30.33 5.70
N HIS A 38 1.07 29.17 5.86
CA HIS A 38 1.72 28.44 4.75
C HIS A 38 1.58 26.92 4.94
N ASP A 39 1.70 26.20 3.82
CA ASP A 39 1.55 24.74 3.80
C ASP A 39 2.87 24.05 4.19
N VAL A 40 2.90 23.46 5.39
CA VAL A 40 4.07 22.74 5.92
C VAL A 40 4.07 21.26 5.51
N LEU A 41 2.89 20.65 5.35
CA LEU A 41 2.73 19.21 5.15
C LEU A 41 2.56 18.81 3.68
N GLY A 42 2.43 19.81 2.79
CA GLY A 42 2.37 19.63 1.35
C GLY A 42 1.36 18.56 0.90
N LEU A 43 1.79 17.68 0.03
CA LEU A 43 0.98 16.57 -0.49
C LEU A 43 0.92 15.34 0.43
N GLY A 44 1.38 15.43 1.68
CA GLY A 44 1.37 14.33 2.63
C GLY A 44 0.01 13.63 2.77
N PRO A 45 -1.10 14.36 3.00
CA PRO A 45 -2.43 13.74 3.09
C PRO A 45 -2.82 12.97 1.81
N LEU A 46 -2.47 13.51 0.63
CA LEU A 46 -2.74 12.84 -0.65
C LEU A 46 -1.96 11.54 -0.79
N HIS A 47 -0.69 11.52 -0.34
CA HIS A 47 0.12 10.30 -0.38
C HIS A 47 -0.39 9.23 0.59
N LEU A 48 -0.84 9.62 1.78
CA LEU A 48 -1.49 8.70 2.71
C LEU A 48 -2.76 8.10 2.11
N LEU A 49 -3.58 8.89 1.43
CA LEU A 49 -4.78 8.41 0.76
C LEU A 49 -4.44 7.46 -0.40
N ALA A 50 -3.59 7.92 -1.32
CA ALA A 50 -3.32 7.19 -2.56
C ALA A 50 -2.45 5.95 -2.34
N MET A 51 -1.34 6.09 -1.63
CA MET A 51 -0.43 4.98 -1.36
C MET A 51 -0.88 4.20 -0.12
N GLY A 52 -1.11 4.86 1.01
CA GLY A 52 -1.46 4.20 2.26
C GLY A 52 -2.78 3.44 2.15
N PHE A 53 -3.88 4.13 1.90
CA PHE A 53 -5.20 3.50 1.83
C PHE A 53 -5.40 2.73 0.52
N LEU A 54 -5.49 3.43 -0.63
CA LEU A 54 -5.84 2.79 -1.89
C LEU A 54 -4.80 1.75 -2.31
N GLY A 55 -3.51 2.06 -2.19
CA GLY A 55 -2.43 1.14 -2.54
C GLY A 55 -2.46 -0.15 -1.70
N SER A 56 -2.68 -0.05 -0.38
CA SER A 56 -2.80 -1.22 0.50
C SER A 56 -4.01 -2.07 0.17
N ILE A 57 -5.17 -1.45 -0.07
CA ILE A 57 -6.39 -2.16 -0.47
C ILE A 57 -6.19 -2.86 -1.82
N MET A 58 -5.59 -2.17 -2.80
CA MET A 58 -5.31 -2.75 -4.12
C MET A 58 -4.38 -3.97 -4.01
N LEU A 59 -3.27 -3.86 -3.28
CA LEU A 59 -2.36 -5.00 -3.07
C LEU A 59 -3.08 -6.20 -2.44
N ALA A 60 -3.91 -5.97 -1.41
CA ALA A 60 -4.66 -7.03 -0.75
C ALA A 60 -5.71 -7.66 -1.67
N MET A 61 -6.53 -6.84 -2.34
CA MET A 61 -7.64 -7.31 -3.17
C MET A 61 -7.14 -7.99 -4.45
N VAL A 62 -6.16 -7.40 -5.15
CA VAL A 62 -5.64 -8.02 -6.37
C VAL A 62 -4.90 -9.32 -6.05
N THR A 63 -4.14 -9.39 -4.94
CA THR A 63 -3.56 -10.65 -4.47
C THR A 63 -4.63 -11.71 -4.25
N ARG A 64 -5.72 -11.36 -3.56
CA ARG A 64 -6.84 -12.28 -3.30
C ARG A 64 -7.51 -12.75 -4.60
N VAL A 65 -7.81 -11.82 -5.49
CA VAL A 65 -8.47 -12.12 -6.78
C VAL A 65 -7.56 -12.99 -7.65
N SER A 66 -6.28 -12.66 -7.75
CA SER A 66 -5.30 -13.44 -8.53
C SER A 66 -5.16 -14.88 -8.01
N CYS A 67 -5.13 -15.08 -6.68
CA CYS A 67 -5.15 -16.42 -6.09
C CYS A 67 -6.43 -17.18 -6.47
N GLY A 68 -7.60 -16.54 -6.33
CA GLY A 68 -8.90 -17.16 -6.63
C GLY A 68 -9.04 -17.55 -8.10
N HIS A 69 -8.72 -16.64 -9.03
CA HIS A 69 -8.81 -16.91 -10.47
C HIS A 69 -7.81 -17.95 -10.96
N SER A 70 -6.63 -18.04 -10.34
CA SER A 70 -5.62 -19.03 -10.69
C SER A 70 -5.84 -20.41 -10.04
N GLY A 71 -6.88 -20.58 -9.22
CA GLY A 71 -7.17 -21.83 -8.51
C GLY A 71 -6.17 -22.13 -7.37
N ARG A 72 -5.45 -21.12 -6.89
CA ARG A 72 -4.49 -21.24 -5.78
C ARG A 72 -5.14 -20.92 -4.44
N ALA A 73 -4.49 -21.35 -3.35
CA ALA A 73 -4.95 -21.02 -2.01
C ALA A 73 -5.01 -19.50 -1.78
N LEU A 74 -6.10 -19.01 -1.16
CA LEU A 74 -6.33 -17.59 -0.85
C LEU A 74 -5.47 -17.16 0.35
N VAL A 75 -4.15 -17.20 0.19
CA VAL A 75 -3.19 -16.92 1.26
C VAL A 75 -2.13 -15.92 0.77
N ALA A 76 -1.87 -14.89 1.56
CA ALA A 76 -0.67 -14.09 1.41
C ALA A 76 0.50 -14.86 2.04
N ASP A 77 1.35 -15.44 1.21
CA ASP A 77 2.56 -16.12 1.67
C ASP A 77 3.58 -15.12 2.27
N SER A 78 4.71 -15.63 2.74
CA SER A 78 5.71 -14.80 3.39
C SER A 78 6.30 -13.74 2.46
N SER A 79 6.45 -14.03 1.16
CA SER A 79 6.96 -13.05 0.18
C SER A 79 5.99 -11.89 -0.01
N VAL A 80 4.69 -12.17 -0.23
CA VAL A 80 3.65 -11.14 -0.35
C VAL A 80 3.54 -10.34 0.94
N TRP A 81 3.63 -11.00 2.09
CA TRP A 81 3.58 -10.34 3.39
C TRP A 81 4.76 -9.40 3.60
N THR A 82 5.98 -9.82 3.22
CA THR A 82 7.17 -8.96 3.29
C THR A 82 7.05 -7.77 2.33
N LEU A 83 6.66 -8.00 1.07
CA LEU A 83 6.44 -6.92 0.09
C LEU A 83 5.41 -5.90 0.61
N PHE A 84 4.34 -6.37 1.23
CA PHE A 84 3.34 -5.49 1.82
C PHE A 84 3.93 -4.59 2.91
N TRP A 85 4.75 -5.11 3.82
CA TRP A 85 5.38 -4.30 4.87
C TRP A 85 6.44 -3.35 4.34
N VAL A 86 7.23 -3.77 3.34
CA VAL A 86 8.16 -2.87 2.64
C VAL A 86 7.40 -1.74 1.94
N PHE A 87 6.22 -2.03 1.38
CA PHE A 87 5.34 -1.02 0.83
C PHE A 87 4.84 -0.03 1.91
N GLN A 88 4.44 -0.52 3.11
CA GLN A 88 4.04 0.36 4.22
C GLN A 88 5.19 1.31 4.62
N LEU A 89 6.42 0.81 4.64
CA LEU A 89 7.60 1.65 4.89
C LEU A 89 7.73 2.76 3.83
N ALA A 90 7.52 2.43 2.55
CA ALA A 90 7.52 3.44 1.48
C ALA A 90 6.45 4.52 1.70
N VAL A 91 5.24 4.14 2.16
CA VAL A 91 4.17 5.10 2.49
C VAL A 91 4.61 6.08 3.57
N ILE A 92 5.22 5.57 4.65
CA ILE A 92 5.71 6.41 5.76
C ILE A 92 6.80 7.37 5.27
N ILE A 93 7.82 6.86 4.58
CA ILE A 93 8.91 7.70 4.05
C ILE A 93 8.35 8.76 3.08
N ARG A 94 7.39 8.40 2.23
CA ARG A 94 6.77 9.33 1.28
C ARG A 94 6.01 10.45 1.98
N THR A 95 5.32 10.13 3.06
CA THR A 95 4.59 11.11 3.87
C THR A 95 5.55 12.10 4.52
N VAL A 96 6.67 11.60 5.07
CA VAL A 96 7.74 12.44 5.62
C VAL A 96 8.40 13.29 4.53
N ALA A 97 8.65 12.71 3.36
CA ALA A 97 9.25 13.42 2.22
C ALA A 97 8.35 14.53 1.63
N ALA A 98 7.07 14.57 2.02
CA ALA A 98 6.14 15.63 1.60
C ALA A 98 6.21 16.88 2.50
N ILE A 99 6.90 16.83 3.63
CA ILE A 99 7.10 17.97 4.53
C ILE A 99 8.06 18.96 3.83
N ASP A 100 7.73 20.24 3.89
CA ASP A 100 8.46 21.30 3.17
C ASP A 100 9.99 21.34 3.47
N SER A 101 10.38 21.01 4.70
CA SER A 101 11.78 20.94 5.12
C SER A 101 12.48 19.59 4.86
N ALA A 102 11.79 18.62 4.27
CA ALA A 102 12.33 17.27 4.11
C ALA A 102 13.41 17.20 3.02
N PRO A 103 14.49 16.44 3.22
CA PRO A 103 15.53 16.27 2.21
C PRO A 103 14.98 15.58 0.94
N ILE A 104 15.32 16.12 -0.23
CA ILE A 104 14.80 15.63 -1.52
C ILE A 104 15.15 14.16 -1.80
N TRP A 105 16.24 13.65 -1.25
CA TRP A 105 16.65 12.26 -1.45
C TRP A 105 15.63 11.24 -0.90
N LEU A 106 14.80 11.63 0.10
CA LEU A 106 13.70 10.79 0.60
C LEU A 106 12.68 10.47 -0.49
N MET A 107 12.43 11.40 -1.41
CA MET A 107 11.56 11.17 -2.56
C MET A 107 12.10 10.07 -3.47
N PHE A 108 13.41 10.12 -3.76
CA PHE A 108 14.06 9.09 -4.59
C PHE A 108 14.06 7.72 -3.91
N VAL A 109 14.38 7.66 -2.62
CA VAL A 109 14.33 6.41 -1.84
C VAL A 109 12.93 5.80 -1.88
N THR A 110 11.89 6.61 -1.65
CA THR A 110 10.51 6.14 -1.72
C THR A 110 10.15 5.63 -3.11
N ALA A 111 10.52 6.36 -4.17
CA ALA A 111 10.24 5.97 -5.54
C ALA A 111 10.91 4.63 -5.89
N LEU A 112 12.15 4.42 -5.46
CA LEU A 112 12.88 3.16 -5.66
C LEU A 112 12.19 2.00 -4.92
N ILE A 113 11.88 2.17 -3.64
CA ILE A 113 11.20 1.12 -2.85
C ILE A 113 9.84 0.78 -3.48
N TRP A 114 9.05 1.79 -3.80
CA TRP A 114 7.73 1.62 -4.40
C TRP A 114 7.82 0.88 -5.75
N THR A 115 8.72 1.32 -6.63
CA THR A 115 8.94 0.69 -7.94
C THR A 115 9.39 -0.77 -7.78
N ALA A 116 10.34 -1.05 -6.88
CA ALA A 116 10.80 -2.40 -6.62
C ALA A 116 9.67 -3.32 -6.13
N VAL A 117 8.89 -2.86 -5.14
CA VAL A 117 7.75 -3.63 -4.60
C VAL A 117 6.72 -3.91 -5.69
N MET A 118 6.31 -2.88 -6.46
CA MET A 118 5.31 -3.02 -7.50
C MET A 118 5.79 -3.92 -8.64
N THR A 119 7.06 -3.81 -9.03
CA THR A 119 7.65 -4.66 -10.07
C THR A 119 7.68 -6.12 -9.64
N ILE A 120 8.20 -6.43 -8.45
CA ILE A 120 8.29 -7.81 -7.95
C ILE A 120 6.88 -8.40 -7.81
N TRP A 121 5.94 -7.63 -7.24
CA TRP A 121 4.57 -8.05 -7.07
C TRP A 121 3.87 -8.29 -8.42
N SER A 122 4.00 -7.37 -9.37
CA SER A 122 3.39 -7.47 -10.70
C SER A 122 3.94 -8.63 -11.52
N LEU A 123 5.26 -8.84 -11.53
CA LEU A 123 5.88 -9.97 -12.22
C LEU A 123 5.42 -11.31 -11.63
N ARG A 124 5.29 -11.38 -10.31
CA ARG A 124 4.81 -12.58 -9.64
C ARG A 124 3.39 -12.95 -10.04
N PHE A 125 2.46 -12.02 -9.93
CA PHE A 125 1.05 -12.27 -10.21
C PHE A 125 0.75 -12.25 -11.71
N GLY A 126 1.42 -11.39 -12.48
CA GLY A 126 1.31 -11.32 -13.94
C GLY A 126 1.62 -12.65 -14.61
N ASN A 127 2.58 -13.40 -14.09
CA ASN A 127 2.91 -14.74 -14.57
C ASN A 127 1.81 -15.80 -14.41
N TRP A 128 0.75 -15.50 -13.64
CA TRP A 128 -0.37 -16.42 -13.46
C TRP A 128 -1.49 -16.19 -14.49
N TYR A 129 -1.59 -14.99 -15.01
CA TYR A 129 -2.58 -14.66 -16.04
C TYR A 129 -2.24 -15.33 -17.38
N GLY A 130 -3.28 -15.82 -18.06
CA GLY A 130 -3.13 -16.56 -19.32
C GLY A 130 -2.66 -18.01 -19.17
N ARG A 131 -2.50 -18.52 -17.94
CA ARG A 131 -2.18 -19.93 -17.68
C ARG A 131 -3.43 -20.69 -17.22
N PRO A 132 -3.51 -22.02 -17.55
CA PRO A 132 -4.56 -22.87 -16.99
C PRO A 132 -4.59 -22.80 -15.47
N ARG A 133 -5.78 -22.92 -14.90
CA ARG A 133 -5.97 -22.94 -13.46
C ARG A 133 -5.25 -24.15 -12.82
N SER A 134 -4.64 -23.93 -11.67
CA SER A 134 -3.91 -24.99 -10.95
C SER A 134 -4.82 -26.11 -10.38
N ASP A 135 -6.13 -25.84 -10.25
CA ASP A 135 -7.14 -26.80 -9.79
C ASP A 135 -7.84 -27.59 -10.92
N GLY A 136 -7.43 -27.41 -12.18
CA GLY A 136 -7.98 -28.10 -13.35
C GLY A 136 -9.39 -27.69 -13.75
N LYS A 137 -10.00 -26.71 -13.09
CA LYS A 137 -11.33 -26.21 -13.45
C LYS A 137 -11.26 -25.25 -14.64
N PRO A 138 -12.34 -25.13 -15.44
CA PRO A 138 -12.40 -24.09 -16.47
C PRO A 138 -12.25 -22.71 -15.85
N GLY A 139 -11.53 -21.82 -16.54
CA GLY A 139 -11.29 -20.44 -16.11
C GLY A 139 -12.50 -19.54 -16.32
#